data_f39c8fb9f8de08579bb1f82c72006843
#
_entry.id   f39c8fb9f8de08579bb1f82c72006843
#
_cell.length_a   1.000
_cell.length_b   1.000
_cell.length_c   1.000
_cell.angle_alpha   90.00
_cell.angle_beta   90.00
_cell.angle_gamma   90.00
#
_symmetry.space_group_name_H-M   'P 1'
#
loop_
_entity.id
_entity.type
_entity.pdbx_description
1 polymer ?
#
loop_
_entity_poly.entity_id
_entity_poly.type
_entity_poly.pdbx_seq_one_letter_code
_entity_poly.pdbx_strand_id
1 'polypeptide(L)'
;MIKKIVFSFINFLDFFHKRKILLFLKKKNFNHFITLFDIGAHKGESIDFFLSNFKVDKIVSFEASSFNFKFLKNNKEKFVKKYKDTNIIIENTGIGSTNKEVILNQLNESSSSTINEIDTKSSYYKKKF
;
A
#
# COMPACT_ATOMS: atom_id res chain seq x y z
N MET A 1 -2.39 -14.63 -23.20
CA MET A 1 -3.62 -13.85 -23.45
C MET A 1 -4.53 -13.78 -22.21
N ILE A 2 -4.91 -14.89 -21.61
CA ILE A 2 -5.80 -14.96 -20.41
C ILE A 2 -5.31 -14.13 -19.23
N LYS A 3 -4.01 -14.18 -18.87
CA LYS A 3 -3.46 -13.38 -17.75
C LYS A 3 -3.69 -11.88 -17.92
N LYS A 4 -3.52 -11.32 -19.12
CA LYS A 4 -3.76 -9.89 -19.38
C LYS A 4 -5.22 -9.50 -19.19
N ILE A 5 -6.16 -10.36 -19.61
CA ILE A 5 -7.60 -10.14 -19.44
C ILE A 5 -7.98 -10.14 -17.95
N VAL A 6 -7.46 -11.12 -17.19
CA VAL A 6 -7.69 -11.20 -15.73
C VAL A 6 -7.14 -9.97 -15.02
N PHE A 7 -5.92 -9.53 -15.33
CA PHE A 7 -5.35 -8.31 -14.74
C PHE A 7 -6.15 -7.05 -15.11
N SER A 8 -6.63 -6.95 -16.36
CA SER A 8 -7.46 -5.82 -16.76
C SER A 8 -8.78 -5.80 -15.99
N PHE A 9 -9.40 -6.95 -15.77
CA PHE A 9 -10.62 -7.08 -14.99
C PHE A 9 -10.40 -6.73 -13.50
N ILE A 10 -9.31 -7.20 -12.89
CA ILE A 10 -8.95 -6.86 -11.51
C ILE A 10 -8.74 -5.34 -11.37
N ASN A 11 -7.99 -4.71 -12.29
CA ASN A 11 -7.79 -3.26 -12.29
C ASN A 11 -9.10 -2.48 -12.44
N PHE A 12 -10.03 -2.99 -13.23
CA PHE A 12 -11.36 -2.42 -13.37
C PHE A 12 -12.17 -2.49 -12.06
N LEU A 13 -12.15 -3.64 -11.37
CA LEU A 13 -12.79 -3.78 -10.06
C LEU A 13 -12.15 -2.86 -9.01
N ASP A 14 -10.82 -2.75 -9.00
CA ASP A 14 -10.07 -1.87 -8.10
C ASP A 14 -10.47 -0.39 -8.31
N PHE A 15 -10.64 0.04 -9.55
CA PHE A 15 -11.15 1.38 -9.87
C PHE A 15 -12.52 1.65 -9.23
N PHE A 16 -13.45 0.70 -9.28
CA PHE A 16 -14.77 0.87 -8.65
C PHE A 16 -14.69 0.91 -7.13
N HIS A 17 -13.83 0.11 -6.52
CA HIS A 17 -13.61 0.13 -5.07
C HIS A 17 -13.03 1.48 -4.62
N LYS A 18 -12.00 1.97 -5.29
CA LYS A 18 -11.42 3.29 -5.03
C LYS A 18 -12.45 4.41 -5.19
N ARG A 19 -13.28 4.34 -6.22
CA ARG A 19 -14.37 5.31 -6.43
C ARG A 19 -15.41 5.27 -5.30
N LYS A 20 -15.77 4.08 -4.81
CA LYS A 20 -16.69 3.94 -3.67
C LYS A 20 -16.10 4.55 -2.39
N ILE A 21 -14.83 4.29 -2.10
CA ILE A 21 -14.12 4.88 -0.96
C ILE A 21 -14.13 6.40 -1.07
N LEU A 22 -13.77 6.95 -2.23
CA LEU A 22 -13.75 8.38 -2.50
C LEU A 22 -15.13 9.02 -2.26
N LEU A 23 -16.19 8.44 -2.83
CA LEU A 23 -17.55 8.95 -2.68
C LEU A 23 -18.02 8.88 -1.23
N PHE A 24 -17.71 7.79 -0.50
CA PHE A 24 -18.04 7.65 0.91
C PHE A 24 -17.36 8.73 1.76
N LEU A 25 -16.05 8.94 1.58
CA LEU A 25 -15.30 9.95 2.32
C LEU A 25 -15.83 11.36 2.02
N LYS A 26 -16.08 11.69 0.76
CA LYS A 26 -16.66 12.98 0.36
C LYS A 26 -18.05 13.19 0.93
N LYS A 27 -18.91 12.16 0.93
CA LYS A 27 -20.25 12.21 1.54
C LYS A 27 -20.20 12.46 3.06
N LYS A 28 -19.12 12.03 3.71
CA LYS A 28 -18.85 12.26 5.14
C LYS A 28 -18.10 13.57 5.40
N ASN A 29 -17.95 14.43 4.39
CA ASN A 29 -17.25 15.72 4.45
C ASN A 29 -15.74 15.60 4.80
N PHE A 30 -15.13 14.44 4.56
CA PHE A 30 -13.68 14.31 4.64
C PHE A 30 -13.02 14.92 3.40
N ASN A 31 -12.68 16.20 3.47
CA ASN A 31 -12.04 16.93 2.36
C ASN A 31 -10.59 17.29 2.67
N HIS A 32 -10.22 17.28 3.95
CA HIS A 32 -8.89 17.64 4.43
C HIS A 32 -8.47 16.72 5.57
N PHE A 33 -7.24 16.23 5.49
CA PHE A 33 -6.59 15.41 6.51
C PHE A 33 -5.34 16.13 7.02
N ILE A 34 -5.30 16.44 8.32
CA ILE A 34 -4.12 17.01 8.99
C ILE A 34 -2.99 15.97 8.98
N THR A 35 -3.31 14.72 9.32
CA THR A 35 -2.37 13.61 9.25
C THR A 35 -3.09 12.35 8.76
N LEU A 36 -2.51 11.69 7.78
CA LEU A 36 -2.94 10.40 7.26
C LEU A 36 -1.88 9.35 7.57
N PHE A 37 -2.29 8.22 8.13
CA PHE A 37 -1.43 7.05 8.30
C PHE A 37 -1.78 6.00 7.26
N ASP A 38 -0.78 5.58 6.50
CA ASP A 38 -0.89 4.58 5.44
C ASP A 38 -0.10 3.33 5.86
N ILE A 39 -0.80 2.29 6.29
CA ILE A 39 -0.21 1.06 6.83
C ILE A 39 -0.21 -0.01 5.74
N GLY A 40 0.98 -0.45 5.32
CA GLY A 40 1.15 -1.35 4.18
C GLY A 40 1.20 -0.59 2.85
N ALA A 41 2.04 0.42 2.77
CA ALA A 41 2.09 1.38 1.65
C ALA A 41 2.54 0.76 0.32
N HIS A 42 3.13 -0.43 0.33
CA HIS A 42 3.61 -1.16 -0.85
C HIS A 42 4.53 -0.28 -1.73
N LYS A 43 4.09 0.13 -2.90
CA LYS A 43 4.83 1.03 -3.81
C LYS A 43 4.31 2.47 -3.79
N GLY A 44 3.33 2.78 -2.94
CA GLY A 44 2.76 4.11 -2.74
C GLY A 44 1.47 4.38 -3.52
N GLU A 45 0.74 3.34 -3.93
CA GLU A 45 -0.53 3.49 -4.66
C GLU A 45 -1.59 4.22 -3.84
N SER A 46 -1.63 3.98 -2.53
CA SER A 46 -2.50 4.69 -1.57
C SER A 46 -2.09 6.15 -1.41
N ILE A 47 -0.77 6.44 -1.36
CA ILE A 47 -0.27 7.82 -1.30
C ILE A 47 -0.80 8.61 -2.49
N ASP A 48 -0.58 8.13 -3.72
CA ASP A 48 -1.03 8.83 -4.93
C ASP A 48 -2.55 8.99 -4.95
N PHE A 49 -3.30 7.97 -4.52
CA PHE A 49 -4.76 8.03 -4.45
C PHE A 49 -5.26 9.12 -3.50
N PHE A 50 -4.75 9.16 -2.26
CA PHE A 50 -5.21 10.15 -1.28
C PHE A 50 -4.77 11.56 -1.63
N LEU A 51 -3.50 11.75 -2.00
CA LEU A 51 -2.98 13.08 -2.33
C LEU A 51 -3.55 13.66 -3.64
N SER A 52 -4.03 12.82 -4.56
CA SER A 52 -4.73 13.28 -5.77
C SER A 52 -6.17 13.72 -5.53
N ASN A 53 -6.80 13.28 -4.45
CA ASN A 53 -8.24 13.46 -4.24
C ASN A 53 -8.60 14.32 -3.03
N PHE A 54 -7.65 14.53 -2.11
CA PHE A 54 -7.86 15.25 -0.86
C PHE A 54 -6.70 16.19 -0.56
N LYS A 55 -6.99 17.25 0.21
CA LYS A 55 -5.93 18.02 0.87
C LYS A 55 -5.39 17.20 2.04
N VAL A 56 -4.07 16.98 2.07
CA VAL A 56 -3.39 16.24 3.14
C VAL A 56 -2.17 17.03 3.55
N ASP A 57 -2.11 17.49 4.81
CA ASP A 57 -0.96 18.28 5.26
C ASP A 57 0.26 17.35 5.52
N LYS A 58 0.01 16.15 6.05
CA LYS A 58 1.05 15.16 6.35
C LYS A 58 0.56 13.75 6.07
N ILE A 59 1.39 12.93 5.41
CA ILE A 59 1.17 11.48 5.28
C ILE A 59 2.38 10.74 5.85
N VAL A 60 2.11 9.72 6.67
CA VAL A 60 3.13 8.81 7.22
C VAL A 60 2.80 7.41 6.74
N SER A 61 3.66 6.87 5.89
CA SER A 61 3.45 5.59 5.22
C SER A 61 4.44 4.56 5.76
N PHE A 62 3.92 3.40 6.14
CA PHE A 62 4.69 2.29 6.71
C PHE A 62 4.67 1.11 5.74
N GLU A 63 5.86 0.57 5.45
CA GLU A 63 6.01 -0.63 4.63
C GLU A 63 7.02 -1.58 5.29
N ALA A 64 6.54 -2.76 5.69
CA ALA A 64 7.35 -3.74 6.41
C ALA A 64 8.36 -4.46 5.50
N SER A 65 7.97 -4.74 4.25
CA SER A 65 8.85 -5.41 3.29
C SER A 65 9.95 -4.47 2.80
N SER A 66 11.21 -4.76 3.14
CA SER A 66 12.36 -3.99 2.65
C SER A 66 12.48 -4.01 1.12
N PHE A 67 11.96 -5.05 0.46
CA PHE A 67 11.89 -5.12 -0.99
C PHE A 67 10.91 -4.07 -1.55
N ASN A 68 9.67 -4.04 -1.04
CA ASN A 68 8.67 -3.06 -1.47
C ASN A 68 9.07 -1.64 -1.07
N PHE A 69 9.66 -1.47 0.11
CA PHE A 69 10.14 -0.18 0.59
C PHE A 69 11.18 0.46 -0.33
N LYS A 70 12.04 -0.32 -0.99
CA LYS A 70 12.96 0.22 -2.02
C LYS A 70 12.21 0.89 -3.16
N PHE A 71 11.11 0.29 -3.64
CA PHE A 71 10.26 0.91 -4.67
C PHE A 71 9.54 2.14 -4.14
N LEU A 72 9.00 2.07 -2.92
CA LEU A 72 8.35 3.19 -2.26
C LEU A 72 9.32 4.38 -2.13
N LYS A 73 10.55 4.12 -1.70
CA LYS A 73 11.61 5.14 -1.59
C LYS A 73 11.93 5.80 -2.93
N ASN A 74 12.04 5.01 -4.00
CA ASN A 74 12.28 5.53 -5.35
C ASN A 74 11.09 6.39 -5.86
N ASN A 75 9.86 6.02 -5.47
CA ASN A 75 8.67 6.79 -5.85
C ASN A 75 8.46 8.04 -5.00
N LYS A 76 9.02 8.10 -3.77
CA LYS A 76 8.88 9.25 -2.86
C LYS A 76 9.28 10.57 -3.52
N GLU A 77 10.38 10.61 -4.26
CA GLU A 77 10.82 11.83 -4.94
C GLU A 77 9.79 12.34 -5.96
N LYS A 78 9.11 11.44 -6.67
CA LYS A 78 8.04 11.79 -7.60
C LYS A 78 6.84 12.37 -6.86
N PHE A 79 6.48 11.77 -5.71
CA PHE A 79 5.38 12.26 -4.88
C PHE A 79 5.68 13.64 -4.28
N VAL A 80 6.89 13.85 -3.75
CA VAL A 80 7.31 15.15 -3.21
C VAL A 80 7.30 16.23 -4.30
N LYS A 81 7.73 15.92 -5.52
CA LYS A 81 7.68 16.87 -6.65
C LYS A 81 6.24 17.19 -7.08
N LYS A 82 5.36 16.19 -7.04
CA LYS A 82 3.96 16.32 -7.48
C LYS A 82 3.07 16.99 -6.41
N TYR A 83 3.31 16.70 -5.13
CA TYR A 83 2.47 17.13 -3.99
C TYR A 83 3.28 18.02 -3.03
N LYS A 84 3.62 19.22 -3.49
CA LYS A 84 4.57 20.14 -2.82
C LYS A 84 4.11 20.61 -1.43
N ASP A 85 2.80 20.66 -1.20
CA ASP A 85 2.19 21.16 0.04
C ASP A 85 1.98 20.07 1.10
N THR A 86 2.39 18.83 0.80
CA THR A 86 2.24 17.68 1.69
C THR A 86 3.60 17.24 2.26
N ASN A 87 3.68 17.09 3.58
CA ASN A 87 4.83 16.44 4.21
C ASN A 87 4.72 14.92 4.09
N ILE A 88 5.57 14.29 3.26
CA ILE A 88 5.55 12.86 2.96
C ILE A 88 6.67 12.16 3.73
N ILE A 89 6.31 11.36 4.72
CA ILE A 89 7.19 10.52 5.53
C ILE A 89 6.97 9.07 5.16
N ILE A 90 8.05 8.30 4.96
CA ILE A 90 7.99 6.86 4.70
C ILE A 90 8.91 6.12 5.67
N GLU A 91 8.43 5.00 6.23
CA GLU A 91 9.14 4.22 7.23
C GLU A 91 9.18 2.75 6.82
N ASN A 92 10.40 2.13 6.88
CA ASN A 92 10.54 0.70 6.64
C ASN A 92 10.31 -0.08 7.93
N THR A 93 9.05 -0.13 8.34
CA THR A 93 8.64 -0.84 9.56
C THR A 93 7.22 -1.40 9.42
N GLY A 94 6.92 -2.45 10.17
CA GLY A 94 5.57 -2.96 10.34
C GLY A 94 4.94 -2.36 11.59
N ILE A 95 3.63 -2.16 11.58
CA ILE A 95 2.87 -1.71 12.75
C ILE A 95 2.34 -2.93 13.48
N GLY A 96 2.62 -3.03 14.77
CA GLY A 96 2.20 -4.14 15.62
C GLY A 96 1.85 -3.68 17.04
N SER A 97 1.36 -4.60 17.86
CA SER A 97 0.98 -4.33 19.27
C SER A 97 2.18 -4.19 20.21
N THR A 98 3.36 -4.63 19.80
CA THR A 98 4.59 -4.60 20.59
C THR A 98 5.76 -4.16 19.74
N ASN A 99 6.70 -3.46 20.35
CA ASN A 99 7.94 -3.08 19.69
C ASN A 99 8.94 -4.24 19.77
N LYS A 100 9.08 -4.98 18.66
CA LYS A 100 10.00 -6.13 18.54
C LYS A 100 10.49 -6.29 17.12
N GLU A 101 11.66 -6.88 16.96
CA GLU A 101 12.12 -7.34 15.66
C GLU A 101 11.44 -8.65 15.29
N VAL A 102 11.03 -8.76 14.04
CA VAL A 102 10.40 -9.98 13.49
C VAL A 102 10.97 -10.30 12.12
N ILE A 103 11.04 -11.59 11.81
CA ILE A 103 11.40 -12.05 10.47
C ILE A 103 10.17 -11.96 9.58
N LEU A 104 10.26 -11.20 8.50
CA LEU A 104 9.21 -11.12 7.50
C LEU A 104 9.51 -12.13 6.39
N ASN A 105 8.70 -13.18 6.31
CA ASN A 105 8.76 -14.16 5.22
C ASN A 105 8.12 -13.55 3.97
N GLN A 106 8.94 -13.21 3.00
CA GLN A 106 8.48 -12.63 1.74
C GLN A 106 8.18 -13.74 0.74
N LEU A 107 6.94 -13.79 0.26
CA LEU A 107 6.54 -14.69 -0.81
C LEU A 107 6.87 -14.07 -2.18
N ASN A 108 6.80 -14.87 -3.24
CA ASN A 108 7.09 -14.42 -4.62
C ASN A 108 6.17 -13.28 -5.09
N GLU A 109 4.98 -13.15 -4.49
CA GLU A 109 4.13 -12.00 -4.71
C GLU A 109 4.46 -10.91 -3.70
N SER A 110 4.81 -9.73 -4.20
CA SER A 110 5.26 -8.59 -3.37
C SER A 110 4.21 -8.09 -2.35
N SER A 111 2.94 -8.41 -2.58
CA SER A 111 1.83 -8.07 -1.67
C SER A 111 1.50 -9.15 -0.64
N SER A 112 2.18 -10.32 -0.68
CA SER A 112 1.88 -11.48 0.17
C SER A 112 3.09 -11.79 1.05
N SER A 113 3.31 -10.99 2.09
CA SER A 113 4.35 -11.25 3.09
C SER A 113 3.71 -11.60 4.42
N THR A 114 4.35 -12.44 5.23
CA THR A 114 3.85 -12.87 6.53
C THR A 114 4.95 -12.96 7.57
N ILE A 115 4.62 -12.69 8.83
CA ILE A 115 5.49 -12.95 9.98
C ILE A 115 5.32 -14.37 10.53
N ASN A 116 4.31 -15.11 10.06
CA ASN A 116 4.08 -16.48 10.44
C ASN A 116 4.94 -17.44 9.60
N GLU A 117 5.15 -18.64 10.13
CA GLU A 117 5.78 -19.72 9.36
C GLU A 117 4.96 -20.05 8.11
N ILE A 118 5.67 -20.33 7.02
CA ILE A 118 5.03 -20.69 5.76
C ILE A 118 4.80 -22.20 5.75
N ASP A 119 3.52 -22.61 5.70
CA ASP A 119 3.17 -24.02 5.49
C ASP A 119 3.41 -24.41 4.02
N THR A 120 4.63 -24.90 3.75
CA THR A 120 5.04 -25.38 2.42
C THR A 120 4.29 -26.65 1.99
N LYS A 121 3.60 -27.33 2.91
CA LYS A 121 2.82 -28.54 2.61
C LYS A 121 1.40 -28.22 2.16
N SER A 122 0.94 -26.99 2.37
CA SER A 122 -0.42 -26.58 1.98
C SER A 122 -0.65 -26.74 0.47
N SER A 123 -1.88 -27.10 0.11
CA SER A 123 -2.28 -27.22 -1.31
C SER A 123 -2.18 -25.90 -2.05
N TYR A 124 -2.33 -24.79 -1.35
CA TYR A 124 -2.17 -23.44 -1.91
C TYR A 124 -0.70 -23.17 -2.27
N TYR A 125 0.24 -23.48 -1.35
CA TYR A 125 1.67 -23.30 -1.61
C TYR A 125 2.13 -24.15 -2.80
N LYS A 126 1.79 -25.44 -2.80
CA LYS A 126 2.16 -26.39 -3.88
C LYS A 126 1.60 -26.02 -5.27
N LYS A 127 0.47 -25.28 -5.34
CA LYS A 127 -0.09 -24.83 -6.61
C LYS A 127 0.55 -23.55 -7.14
N LYS A 128 1.25 -22.81 -6.29
CA LYS A 128 1.73 -21.47 -6.62
C LYS A 128 3.25 -21.38 -6.73
N PHE A 129 3.96 -22.32 -6.13
CA PHE A 129 5.42 -22.42 -6.07
C PHE A 129 5.89 -23.82 -6.41
#